data_cfd3e3acbfecccb133074b06ecb87717
#
_entry.id   cfd3e3acbfecccb133074b06ecb87717
#
_cell.length_a   1.000
_cell.length_b   1.000
_cell.length_c   1.000
_cell.angle_alpha   90.00
_cell.angle_beta   90.00
_cell.angle_gamma   90.00
#
_symmetry.space_group_name_H-M   'P 1'
#
loop_
_entity.id
_entity.type
_entity.pdbx_description
1 polymer ?
#
loop_
_entity_poly.entity_id
_entity_poly.type
_entity_poly.pdbx_seq_one_letter_code
_entity_poly.pdbx_strand_id
1 'polypeptide(L)'
;MSLKNLTLVIPAYNRPAYLERQIDYWAGSGVQLCILDGSKNPAPPELVARMGADVHYEYMPIGFNERLVHASNIVKTKYVALLGDDELYVKQGLQDCLDLLDNDQNLIGCVGRTLFFFHRDGEIFGHQAYEKSRD
;
A
#
# COMPACT_ATOMS: atom_id res chain seq x y z
N MET A 1 6.09 -3.87 -17.09
CA MET A 1 6.09 -3.43 -15.68
C MET A 1 5.82 -4.63 -14.79
N SER A 2 6.64 -4.86 -13.78
CA SER A 2 6.43 -5.97 -12.84
C SER A 2 6.87 -5.56 -11.44
N LEU A 3 5.90 -5.46 -10.53
CA LEU A 3 6.12 -5.07 -9.13
C LEU A 3 6.35 -6.30 -8.21
N LYS A 4 6.78 -7.44 -8.75
CA LYS A 4 6.89 -8.74 -8.04
C LYS A 4 7.82 -8.72 -6.82
N ASN A 5 8.80 -7.82 -6.81
CA ASN A 5 9.76 -7.70 -5.70
C ASN A 5 9.31 -6.72 -4.62
N LEU A 6 8.07 -6.24 -4.67
CA LEU A 6 7.50 -5.27 -3.74
C LEU A 6 6.34 -5.87 -2.97
N THR A 7 6.33 -5.67 -1.66
CA THR A 7 5.14 -5.84 -0.81
C THR A 7 4.63 -4.48 -0.36
N LEU A 8 3.33 -4.26 -0.52
CA LEU A 8 2.63 -3.15 0.12
C LEU A 8 1.97 -3.64 1.40
N VAL A 9 2.40 -3.09 2.54
CA VAL A 9 1.79 -3.38 3.84
C VAL A 9 0.66 -2.39 4.06
N ILE A 10 -0.56 -2.91 4.22
CA ILE A 10 -1.79 -2.12 4.38
C ILE A 10 -2.38 -2.41 5.77
N PRO A 11 -2.14 -1.54 6.75
CA PRO A 11 -2.78 -1.65 8.06
C PRO A 11 -4.20 -1.09 8.01
N ALA A 12 -5.19 -1.94 7.68
CA ALA A 12 -6.59 -1.56 7.56
C ALA A 12 -7.27 -1.36 8.92
N TYR A 13 -8.28 -0.47 8.97
CA TYR A 13 -9.09 -0.26 10.17
C TYR A 13 -10.49 0.27 9.84
N ASN A 14 -11.52 -0.57 10.03
CA ASN A 14 -12.96 -0.21 9.92
C ASN A 14 -13.38 0.41 8.57
N ARG A 15 -12.70 0.12 7.47
CA ARG A 15 -12.95 0.70 6.15
C ARG A 15 -12.94 -0.35 5.03
N PRO A 16 -13.87 -1.32 5.02
CA PRO A 16 -13.86 -2.41 4.04
C PRO A 16 -13.98 -1.94 2.59
N ALA A 17 -14.69 -0.85 2.31
CA ALA A 17 -14.81 -0.30 0.96
C ALA A 17 -13.47 0.23 0.40
N TYR A 18 -12.61 0.80 1.26
CA TYR A 18 -11.26 1.20 0.84
C TYR A 18 -10.38 -0.03 0.59
N LEU A 19 -10.54 -1.07 1.39
CA LEU A 19 -9.83 -2.33 1.21
C LEU A 19 -10.20 -3.00 -0.12
N GLU A 20 -11.49 -3.02 -0.46
CA GLU A 20 -11.97 -3.50 -1.76
C GLU A 20 -11.31 -2.72 -2.90
N ARG A 21 -11.26 -1.39 -2.83
CA ARG A 21 -10.58 -0.55 -3.82
C ARG A 21 -9.10 -0.90 -3.96
N GLN A 22 -8.39 -1.16 -2.87
CA GLN A 22 -6.98 -1.57 -2.91
C GLN A 22 -6.81 -2.89 -3.66
N ILE A 23 -7.63 -3.89 -3.34
CA ILE A 23 -7.60 -5.19 -4.00
C ILE A 23 -7.81 -5.05 -5.52
N ASP A 24 -8.83 -4.31 -5.91
CA ASP A 24 -9.17 -4.10 -7.33
C ASP A 24 -8.09 -3.28 -8.06
N TYR A 25 -7.56 -2.24 -7.43
CA TYR A 25 -6.52 -1.40 -8.05
C TYR A 25 -5.22 -2.16 -8.30
N TRP A 26 -4.80 -3.00 -7.36
CA TRP A 26 -3.53 -3.72 -7.47
C TRP A 26 -3.64 -5.05 -8.21
N ALA A 27 -4.84 -5.50 -8.54
CA ALA A 27 -5.05 -6.75 -9.28
C ALA A 27 -4.19 -6.79 -10.56
N GLY A 28 -3.47 -7.91 -10.77
CA GLY A 28 -2.64 -8.13 -11.95
C GLY A 28 -1.37 -7.28 -12.05
N SER A 29 -1.03 -6.45 -11.06
CA SER A 29 0.20 -5.64 -11.07
C SER A 29 1.45 -6.44 -10.70
N GLY A 30 1.29 -7.60 -10.09
CA GLY A 30 2.35 -8.45 -9.55
C GLY A 30 2.87 -8.02 -8.18
N VAL A 31 2.39 -6.90 -7.62
CA VAL A 31 2.72 -6.51 -6.25
C VAL A 31 2.10 -7.48 -5.25
N GLN A 32 2.79 -7.76 -4.15
CA GLN A 32 2.24 -8.50 -3.04
C GLN A 32 1.52 -7.53 -2.09
N LEU A 33 0.28 -7.82 -1.72
CA LEU A 33 -0.43 -7.07 -0.69
C LEU A 33 -0.36 -7.84 0.62
N CYS A 34 0.08 -7.17 1.68
CA CYS A 34 0.04 -7.66 3.05
C CYS A 34 -0.97 -6.81 3.84
N ILE A 35 -2.19 -7.30 3.94
CA ILE A 35 -3.30 -6.59 4.59
C ILE A 35 -3.43 -7.09 6.01
N LEU A 36 -3.17 -6.21 6.98
CA LEU A 36 -3.27 -6.49 8.40
C LEU A 36 -4.44 -5.70 8.99
N ASP A 37 -5.56 -6.40 9.13
CA ASP A 37 -6.84 -5.78 9.48
C ASP A 37 -7.05 -5.72 10.99
N GLY A 38 -6.90 -4.52 11.55
CA GLY A 38 -7.13 -4.24 12.97
C GLY A 38 -8.56 -3.80 13.30
N SER A 39 -9.50 -3.98 12.39
CA SER A 39 -10.89 -3.56 12.55
C SER A 39 -11.59 -4.24 13.73
N LYS A 40 -12.71 -3.67 14.17
CA LYS A 40 -13.56 -4.29 15.21
C LYS A 40 -14.14 -5.63 14.75
N ASN A 41 -14.43 -5.76 13.45
CA ASN A 41 -14.90 -6.99 12.82
C ASN A 41 -14.01 -7.26 11.60
N PRO A 42 -13.78 -8.53 11.24
CA PRO A 42 -13.00 -8.87 10.05
C PRO A 42 -13.67 -8.37 8.77
N ALA A 43 -12.91 -8.29 7.70
CA ALA A 43 -13.46 -7.98 6.38
C ALA A 43 -14.57 -8.97 6.00
N PRO A 44 -15.61 -8.53 5.25
CA PRO A 44 -16.67 -9.40 4.81
C PRO A 44 -16.17 -10.66 4.10
N PRO A 45 -16.73 -11.85 4.37
CA PRO A 45 -16.26 -13.09 3.76
C PRO A 45 -16.24 -13.07 2.22
N GLU A 46 -17.20 -12.38 1.60
CA GLU A 46 -17.27 -12.20 0.15
C GLU A 46 -16.11 -11.37 -0.39
N LEU A 47 -15.61 -10.41 0.38
CA LEU A 47 -14.41 -9.64 0.01
C LEU A 47 -13.16 -10.50 0.14
N VAL A 48 -13.03 -11.26 1.23
CA VAL A 48 -11.89 -12.17 1.44
C VAL A 48 -11.85 -13.24 0.35
N ALA A 49 -12.99 -13.77 -0.08
CA ALA A 49 -13.09 -14.77 -1.15
C ALA A 49 -12.63 -14.24 -2.53
N ARG A 50 -12.62 -12.93 -2.75
CA ARG A 50 -12.12 -12.28 -3.99
C ARG A 50 -10.61 -12.04 -3.99
N MET A 51 -9.94 -12.21 -2.86
CA MET A 51 -8.50 -12.00 -2.75
C MET A 51 -7.74 -13.08 -3.52
N GLY A 52 -6.86 -12.66 -4.41
CA GLY A 52 -6.01 -13.54 -5.21
C GLY A 52 -4.79 -14.03 -4.43
N ALA A 53 -3.98 -14.84 -5.10
CA ALA A 53 -2.75 -15.41 -4.53
C ALA A 53 -1.70 -14.34 -4.13
N ASP A 54 -1.78 -13.14 -4.70
CA ASP A 54 -0.88 -12.04 -4.39
C ASP A 54 -1.33 -11.22 -3.16
N VAL A 55 -2.43 -11.64 -2.47
CA VAL A 55 -2.97 -10.96 -1.30
C VAL A 55 -2.87 -11.86 -0.08
N HIS A 56 -2.07 -11.44 0.89
CA HIS A 56 -2.08 -11.98 2.24
C HIS A 56 -2.98 -11.11 3.11
N TYR A 57 -4.08 -11.66 3.59
CA TYR A 57 -4.99 -10.99 4.52
C TYR A 57 -4.97 -11.69 5.88
N GLU A 58 -4.80 -10.91 6.93
CA GLU A 58 -4.84 -11.40 8.30
C GLU A 58 -5.66 -10.45 9.18
N TYR A 59 -6.68 -11.00 9.85
CA TYR A 59 -7.44 -10.27 10.84
C TYR A 59 -6.69 -10.24 12.16
N MET A 60 -6.27 -9.04 12.57
CA MET A 60 -5.46 -8.81 13.76
C MET A 60 -5.99 -7.61 14.54
N PRO A 61 -6.99 -7.78 15.43
CA PRO A 61 -7.58 -6.68 16.21
C PRO A 61 -6.66 -6.23 17.36
N ILE A 62 -5.42 -5.90 17.02
CA ILE A 62 -4.36 -5.41 17.91
C ILE A 62 -3.86 -4.05 17.43
N GLY A 63 -2.95 -3.43 18.18
CA GLY A 63 -2.43 -2.11 17.91
C GLY A 63 -1.73 -1.97 16.54
N PHE A 64 -1.70 -0.75 16.02
CA PHE A 64 -1.05 -0.44 14.74
C PHE A 64 0.42 -0.87 14.71
N ASN A 65 1.19 -0.50 15.72
CA ASN A 65 2.62 -0.82 15.79
C ASN A 65 2.87 -2.32 15.87
N GLU A 66 2.06 -3.06 16.63
CA GLU A 66 2.15 -4.51 16.74
C GLU A 66 1.91 -5.21 15.42
N ARG A 67 0.95 -4.71 14.61
CA ARG A 67 0.70 -5.19 13.24
C ARG A 67 1.90 -4.92 12.32
N LEU A 68 2.55 -3.75 12.43
CA LEU A 68 3.76 -3.46 11.64
C LEU A 68 4.94 -4.35 12.04
N VAL A 69 5.12 -4.63 13.33
CA VAL A 69 6.13 -5.60 13.80
C VAL A 69 5.83 -6.99 13.22
N HIS A 70 4.56 -7.41 13.21
CA HIS A 70 4.17 -8.67 12.58
C HIS A 70 4.51 -8.69 11.08
N ALA A 71 4.18 -7.61 10.33
CA ALA A 71 4.52 -7.48 8.92
C ALA A 71 6.01 -7.69 8.65
N SER A 72 6.89 -7.15 9.49
CA SER A 72 8.34 -7.28 9.34
C SER A 72 8.83 -8.73 9.40
N ASN A 73 8.08 -9.62 10.04
CA ASN A 73 8.41 -11.04 10.15
C ASN A 73 7.91 -11.88 8.96
N ILE A 74 6.83 -11.45 8.32
CA ILE A 74 6.16 -12.22 7.26
C ILE A 74 6.50 -11.74 5.84
N VAL A 75 6.86 -10.47 5.65
CA VAL A 75 7.27 -9.93 4.34
C VAL A 75 8.58 -10.58 3.89
N LYS A 76 8.61 -11.07 2.63
CA LYS A 76 9.75 -11.78 2.05
C LYS A 76 10.28 -11.16 0.75
N THR A 77 9.59 -10.16 0.22
CA THR A 77 10.04 -9.46 -0.98
C THR A 77 11.26 -8.57 -0.70
N LYS A 78 12.02 -8.25 -1.74
CA LYS A 78 13.21 -7.39 -1.63
C LYS A 78 12.87 -5.99 -1.11
N TYR A 79 11.72 -5.48 -1.50
CA TYR A 79 11.26 -4.14 -1.15
C TYR A 79 9.92 -4.18 -0.43
N VAL A 80 9.71 -3.20 0.41
CA VAL A 80 8.46 -3.01 1.15
C VAL A 80 8.09 -1.54 1.18
N ALA A 81 6.80 -1.24 1.07
CA ALA A 81 6.28 0.10 1.33
C ALA A 81 5.03 0.01 2.21
N LEU A 82 4.85 1.01 3.07
CA LEU A 82 3.64 1.17 3.87
C LEU A 82 2.63 1.96 3.05
N LEU A 83 1.40 1.46 2.96
CA LEU A 83 0.31 2.10 2.24
C LEU A 83 -0.92 2.23 3.14
N GLY A 84 -1.41 3.45 3.35
CA GLY A 84 -2.70 3.66 3.98
C GLY A 84 -3.83 3.06 3.14
N ASP A 85 -4.88 2.55 3.78
CA ASP A 85 -6.01 1.96 3.05
C ASP A 85 -6.77 2.99 2.19
N ASP A 86 -6.66 4.29 2.50
CA ASP A 86 -7.22 5.43 1.76
C ASP A 86 -6.23 6.11 0.78
N GLU A 87 -4.99 5.63 0.70
CA GLU A 87 -3.95 6.13 -0.18
C GLU A 87 -3.82 5.27 -1.44
N LEU A 88 -3.17 5.80 -2.46
CA LEU A 88 -2.80 5.07 -3.67
C LEU A 88 -1.42 5.50 -4.15
N TYR A 89 -0.59 4.54 -4.51
CA TYR A 89 0.62 4.79 -5.27
C TYR A 89 0.33 4.70 -6.77
N VAL A 90 0.93 5.59 -7.55
CA VAL A 90 0.95 5.47 -9.01
C VAL A 90 1.87 4.32 -9.39
N LYS A 91 1.35 3.31 -10.09
CA LYS A 91 2.10 2.07 -10.42
C LYS A 91 3.42 2.36 -11.14
N GLN A 92 3.41 3.30 -12.12
CA GLN A 92 4.62 3.68 -12.84
C GLN A 92 5.65 4.33 -11.89
N GLY A 93 5.20 5.21 -10.99
CA GLY A 93 6.11 5.83 -10.01
C GLY A 93 6.76 4.81 -9.07
N LEU A 94 6.04 3.76 -8.67
CA LEU A 94 6.64 2.66 -7.92
C LEU A 94 7.67 1.88 -8.75
N GLN A 95 7.38 1.62 -10.03
CA GLN A 95 8.34 0.95 -10.91
C GLN A 95 9.62 1.78 -11.06
N ASP A 96 9.48 3.08 -11.28
CA ASP A 96 10.64 3.99 -11.40
C ASP A 96 11.48 4.00 -10.10
N CYS A 97 10.83 3.97 -8.92
CA CYS A 97 11.52 3.84 -7.64
C CYS A 97 12.26 2.50 -7.51
N LEU A 98 11.64 1.39 -7.90
CA LEU A 98 12.29 0.08 -7.86
C LEU A 98 13.47 0.00 -8.81
N ASP A 99 13.34 0.53 -10.02
CA ASP A 99 14.41 0.58 -11.01
C ASP A 99 15.59 1.41 -10.50
N LEU A 100 15.32 2.53 -9.84
CA LEU A 100 16.35 3.36 -9.21
C LEU A 100 17.09 2.60 -8.10
N LEU A 101 16.35 1.94 -7.21
CA LEU A 101 16.93 1.15 -6.11
C LEU A 101 17.69 -0.09 -6.59
N ASP A 102 17.28 -0.68 -7.71
CA ASP A 102 17.99 -1.83 -8.31
C ASP A 102 19.29 -1.40 -9.00
N ASN A 103 19.36 -0.17 -9.52
CA ASN A 103 20.51 0.34 -10.24
C ASN A 103 21.56 1.04 -9.35
N ASP A 104 21.19 1.47 -8.13
CA ASP A 104 22.11 2.12 -7.19
C ASP A 104 22.06 1.45 -5.82
N GLN A 105 23.06 0.62 -5.53
CA GLN A 105 23.17 -0.12 -4.27
C GLN A 105 23.51 0.75 -3.05
N ASN A 106 23.83 2.02 -3.22
CA ASN A 106 24.03 2.96 -2.12
C ASN A 106 22.69 3.50 -1.59
N LEU A 107 21.59 3.31 -2.32
CA LEU A 107 20.26 3.72 -1.91
C LEU A 107 19.59 2.64 -1.08
N ILE A 108 19.03 3.04 0.06
CA ILE A 108 18.24 2.15 0.94
C ILE A 108 16.74 2.42 0.86
N GLY A 109 16.34 3.50 0.19
CA GLY A 109 14.94 3.89 0.04
C GLY A 109 14.78 4.94 -1.05
N CYS A 110 13.55 5.06 -1.54
CA CYS A 110 13.14 6.05 -2.52
C CYS A 110 11.77 6.59 -2.14
N VAL A 111 11.59 7.90 -2.23
CA VAL A 111 10.33 8.58 -1.96
C VAL A 111 9.92 9.38 -3.18
N GLY A 112 8.70 9.15 -3.67
CA GLY A 112 8.10 9.91 -4.76
C GLY A 112 7.43 11.20 -4.28
N ARG A 113 6.82 11.92 -5.23
CA ARG A 113 5.98 13.08 -4.92
C ARG A 113 4.65 12.60 -4.38
N THR A 114 4.16 13.29 -3.34
CA THR A 114 2.85 13.04 -2.76
C THR A 114 1.90 14.17 -3.13
N LEU A 115 0.71 13.80 -3.59
CA LEU A 115 -0.38 14.73 -3.85
C LEU A 115 -1.51 14.42 -2.88
N PHE A 116 -2.02 15.42 -2.17
CA PHE A 116 -3.27 15.34 -1.46
C PHE A 116 -4.41 15.79 -2.37
N PHE A 117 -5.50 15.06 -2.35
CA PHE A 117 -6.72 15.50 -2.99
C PHE A 117 -7.94 15.17 -2.11
N PHE A 118 -8.96 15.96 -2.23
CA PHE A 118 -10.25 15.71 -1.61
C PHE A 118 -11.36 16.13 -2.56
N HIS A 119 -12.47 15.45 -2.42
CA HIS A 119 -13.66 15.69 -3.22
C HIS A 119 -14.71 16.40 -2.36
N ARG A 120 -15.25 17.51 -2.87
CA ARG A 120 -16.34 18.26 -2.24
C ARG A 120 -17.27 18.76 -3.34
N ASP A 121 -18.58 18.55 -3.17
CA ASP A 121 -19.65 19.08 -4.04
C ASP A 121 -19.45 18.80 -5.53
N GLY A 122 -18.89 17.63 -5.88
CA GLY A 122 -18.63 17.23 -7.26
C GLY A 122 -17.28 17.73 -7.81
N GLU A 123 -16.53 18.53 -7.06
CA GLU A 123 -15.23 19.05 -7.47
C GLU A 123 -14.08 18.37 -6.74
N ILE A 124 -12.94 18.24 -7.42
CA ILE A 124 -11.72 17.68 -6.85
C ILE A 124 -10.74 18.82 -6.59
N PHE A 125 -10.30 18.93 -5.35
CA PHE A 125 -9.27 19.86 -4.91
C PHE A 125 -8.01 19.07 -4.58
N GLY A 126 -6.85 19.56 -5.02
CA GLY A 126 -5.59 18.90 -4.73
C GLY A 126 -4.44 19.88 -4.62
N HIS A 127 -3.42 19.48 -3.86
CA HIS A 127 -2.16 20.19 -3.77
C HIS A 127 -1.02 19.22 -3.51
N GLN A 128 0.20 19.64 -3.83
CA GLN A 128 1.40 18.87 -3.49
C GLN A 128 1.60 18.90 -1.99
N ALA A 129 1.84 17.74 -1.38
CA ALA A 129 1.95 17.57 0.07
C ALA A 129 3.21 18.23 0.66
N TYR A 130 4.30 18.21 -0.09
CA TYR A 130 5.60 18.70 0.36
C TYR A 130 6.16 19.65 -0.68
N GLU A 131 6.73 20.78 -0.23
CA GLU A 131 7.51 21.66 -1.10
C GLU A 131 8.73 20.90 -1.64
N LYS A 132 9.17 21.26 -2.87
CA LYS A 132 10.47 20.80 -3.37
C LYS A 132 11.53 21.10 -2.31
N SER A 133 12.35 20.11 -1.94
CA SER A 133 13.62 20.38 -1.29
C SER A 133 14.36 21.39 -2.16
N ARG A 134 14.70 22.53 -1.60
CA ARG A 134 15.63 23.44 -2.28
C ARG A 134 17.01 22.81 -2.18
N ASP A 135 17.53 22.38 -3.33
CA ASP A 135 18.91 21.97 -3.46
C ASP A 135 19.84 23.13 -3.07
#